data_6a74119b19f33097cf42c08a9dda8fae
#
_entry.id   6a74119b19f33097cf42c08a9dda8fae
#
_cell.length_a   1.000
_cell.length_b   1.000
_cell.length_c   1.000
_cell.angle_alpha   90.00
_cell.angle_beta   90.00
_cell.angle_gamma   90.00
#
_symmetry.space_group_name_H-M   'P 1'
#
loop_
_entity.id
_entity.type
_entity.pdbx_description
1 polymer ?
#
loop_
_entity_poly.entity_id
_entity_poly.type
_entity_poly.pdbx_seq_one_letter_code
_entity_poly.pdbx_strand_id
1 'polypeptide(L)'
;MRPRFLLFVFLCTGSCTPEVPGPGRLLLSNPDFPLVNVEAVITTNSSCDARDDGYVSTLEFTMPNNSTKFIDVPPGADVCWRSDRNPGRPAPGRWSRWDRAYLVPGKTMSANL
;
A
#
# COMPACT_ATOMS: atom_id res chain seq x y z
N MET A 1 32.07 -38.53 13.43
CA MET A 1 31.63 -37.89 13.71
C MET A 1 31.35 -37.09 13.62
N ARG A 2 31.08 -37.01 13.51
CA ARG A 2 30.57 -36.17 13.61
C ARG A 2 30.07 -35.31 13.47
N PRO A 3 30.13 -35.28 13.40
CA PRO A 3 29.53 -34.32 13.39
C PRO A 3 29.15 -33.61 12.95
N ARG A 4 29.13 -33.76 12.91
CA ARG A 4 28.66 -33.03 12.75
C ARG A 4 28.11 -32.41 12.24
N PHE A 5 28.00 -32.51 12.19
CA PHE A 5 27.37 -31.89 12.08
C PHE A 5 26.88 -31.21 11.74
N LEU A 6 27.00 -31.46 11.70
CA LEU A 6 26.44 -30.82 11.75
C LEU A 6 26.01 -29.99 11.43
N LEU A 7 26.10 -30.25 11.36
CA LEU A 7 25.51 -29.51 11.38
C LEU A 7 25.09 -28.73 10.93
N PHE A 8 24.87 -28.74 10.70
CA PHE A 8 24.19 -28.04 10.62
C PHE A 8 23.68 -27.34 10.30
N VAL A 9 23.82 -27.57 10.05
CA VAL A 9 23.13 -26.93 10.09
C VAL A 9 22.67 -26.16 9.89
N PHE A 10 22.69 -26.22 9.78
CA PHE A 10 22.09 -25.46 9.86
C PHE A 10 22.01 -24.72 9.28
N LEU A 11 21.92 -24.79 8.96
CA LEU A 11 21.62 -24.11 8.60
C LEU A 11 21.16 -23.68 8.13
N CYS A 12 21.01 -23.73 7.87
CA CYS A 12 20.43 -23.09 7.68
C CYS A 12 20.03 -22.52 8.40
N THR A 13 20.27 -22.48 8.81
CA THR A 13 19.83 -21.82 9.32
C THR A 13 19.61 -20.98 9.39
N GLY A 14 20.11 -20.76 9.85
CA GLY A 14 19.39 -19.58 10.18
C GLY A 14 18.43 -19.15 9.09
N SER A 15 18.81 -19.27 8.00
CA SER A 15 18.00 -18.88 6.86
C SER A 15 16.89 -19.87 6.57
N CYS A 16 16.83 -20.94 7.28
CA CYS A 16 15.77 -21.91 7.08
C CYS A 16 14.48 -21.54 7.80
N THR A 17 14.50 -20.48 8.57
CA THR A 17 13.28 -19.94 9.16
C THR A 17 12.58 -19.07 8.11
N PRO A 18 11.33 -19.36 7.77
CA PRO A 18 10.62 -18.50 6.82
C PRO A 18 10.51 -17.10 7.39
N GLU A 19 10.87 -16.15 6.59
CA GLU A 19 10.68 -14.76 6.99
C GLU A 19 9.20 -14.43 7.01
N VAL A 20 8.79 -13.65 8.00
CA VAL A 20 7.47 -13.05 7.99
C VAL A 20 7.43 -12.03 6.86
N PRO A 21 6.49 -12.13 5.93
CA PRO A 21 6.43 -11.15 4.85
C PRO A 21 6.27 -9.75 5.38
N GLY A 22 7.05 -8.82 4.88
CA GLY A 22 6.88 -7.43 5.18
C GLY A 22 5.65 -6.86 4.50
N PRO A 23 5.28 -5.62 4.82
CA PRO A 23 4.14 -4.98 4.17
C PRO A 23 4.42 -4.79 2.68
N GLY A 24 3.36 -4.80 1.89
CA GLY A 24 3.40 -4.25 0.56
C GLY A 24 3.45 -2.73 0.65
N ARG A 25 3.99 -2.08 -0.34
CA ARG A 25 4.12 -0.63 -0.30
C ARG A 25 3.67 -0.02 -1.61
N LEU A 26 2.83 0.99 -1.51
CA LEU A 26 2.43 1.80 -2.65
C LEU A 26 3.14 3.14 -2.58
N LEU A 27 3.81 3.54 -3.66
CA LEU A 27 4.38 4.86 -3.80
C LEU A 27 3.49 5.66 -4.76
N LEU A 28 2.75 6.62 -4.22
CA LEU A 28 1.97 7.56 -5.02
C LEU A 28 2.80 8.79 -5.34
N SER A 29 2.64 9.31 -6.55
CA SER A 29 3.33 10.51 -7.00
C SER A 29 2.31 11.47 -7.61
N ASN A 30 2.53 12.76 -7.39
CA ASN A 30 1.74 13.82 -8.01
C ASN A 30 2.63 14.67 -8.92
N PRO A 31 2.86 14.24 -10.17
CA PRO A 31 3.72 14.98 -11.08
C PRO A 31 3.04 16.17 -11.76
N ASP A 32 1.72 16.17 -11.87
CA ASP A 32 1.04 17.05 -12.82
C ASP A 32 0.12 18.10 -12.19
N PHE A 33 -0.31 17.91 -10.95
CA PHE A 33 -1.34 18.79 -10.37
C PHE A 33 -0.77 19.67 -9.27
N PRO A 34 -1.25 20.92 -9.13
CA PRO A 34 -0.71 21.83 -8.09
C PRO A 34 -0.95 21.30 -6.69
N LEU A 35 -2.10 20.74 -6.43
CA LEU A 35 -2.48 20.23 -5.13
C LEU A 35 -3.57 19.19 -5.31
N VAL A 36 -3.45 18.06 -4.62
CA VAL A 36 -4.42 16.97 -4.71
C VAL A 36 -4.74 16.47 -3.32
N ASN A 37 -6.03 16.34 -3.00
CA ASN A 37 -6.44 15.56 -1.83
C ASN A 37 -6.57 14.10 -2.24
N VAL A 38 -6.12 13.22 -1.38
CA VAL A 38 -6.15 11.78 -1.63
C VAL A 38 -6.86 11.09 -0.47
N GLU A 39 -7.71 10.16 -0.81
CA GLU A 39 -8.30 9.23 0.15
C GLU A 39 -7.89 7.81 -0.26
N ALA A 40 -7.28 7.09 0.65
CA ALA A 40 -6.84 5.71 0.41
C ALA A 40 -7.51 4.79 1.41
N VAL A 41 -8.04 3.68 0.93
CA VAL A 41 -8.69 2.65 1.75
C VAL A 41 -7.88 1.38 1.66
N ILE A 42 -7.49 0.85 2.81
CA ILE A 42 -6.81 -0.43 2.91
C ILE A 42 -7.86 -1.49 3.23
N THR A 43 -7.87 -2.57 2.48
CA THR A 43 -8.91 -3.59 2.58
C THR A 43 -8.34 -4.98 2.31
N THR A 44 -8.93 -6.00 2.92
CA THR A 44 -8.55 -7.39 2.68
C THR A 44 -9.48 -8.08 1.66
N ASN A 45 -10.48 -7.36 1.16
CA ASN A 45 -11.32 -7.86 0.07
C ASN A 45 -11.24 -6.88 -1.11
N SER A 46 -12.05 -7.06 -2.11
CA SER A 46 -11.98 -6.18 -3.28
C SER A 46 -12.84 -4.93 -3.17
N SER A 47 -13.44 -4.66 -2.03
CA SER A 47 -14.29 -3.48 -1.86
C SER A 47 -13.48 -2.28 -1.37
N CYS A 48 -13.73 -1.13 -1.98
CA CYS A 48 -13.19 0.14 -1.50
C CYS A 48 -14.12 0.86 -0.53
N ASP A 49 -15.19 0.21 -0.11
CA ASP A 49 -16.17 0.78 0.82
C ASP A 49 -15.80 0.46 2.25
N ALA A 50 -15.65 1.50 3.07
CA ALA A 50 -15.28 1.34 4.48
C ALA A 50 -16.33 0.59 5.31
N ARG A 51 -17.54 0.40 4.79
CA ARG A 51 -18.59 -0.31 5.49
C ARG A 51 -18.58 -1.82 5.24
N ASP A 52 -17.78 -2.27 4.28
CA ASP A 52 -17.77 -3.67 3.89
C ASP A 52 -16.82 -4.48 4.77
N ASP A 53 -17.06 -5.79 4.83
CA ASP A 53 -16.14 -6.71 5.50
C ASP A 53 -14.77 -6.63 4.85
N GLY A 54 -13.74 -6.75 5.65
CA GLY A 54 -12.37 -6.67 5.17
C GLY A 54 -11.78 -5.28 5.18
N TYR A 55 -12.56 -4.26 5.48
CA TYR A 55 -12.03 -2.91 5.67
C TYR A 55 -11.02 -2.90 6.81
N VAL A 56 -9.87 -2.26 6.57
CA VAL A 56 -8.80 -2.15 7.57
C VAL A 56 -8.69 -0.70 8.05
N SER A 57 -8.47 0.24 7.16
CA SER A 57 -8.29 1.64 7.54
C SER A 57 -8.41 2.56 6.35
N THR A 58 -8.57 3.85 6.65
CA THR A 58 -8.58 4.92 5.66
C THR A 58 -7.51 5.93 6.00
N LEU A 59 -6.79 6.39 4.98
CA LEU A 59 -5.85 7.49 5.10
C LEU A 59 -6.33 8.64 4.23
N GLU A 60 -6.23 9.85 4.77
CA GLU A 60 -6.55 11.06 4.03
C GLU A 60 -5.35 12.00 4.13
N PHE A 61 -4.89 12.50 3.00
CA PHE A 61 -3.73 13.38 2.97
C PHE A 61 -3.77 14.24 1.72
N THR A 62 -2.92 15.26 1.73
CA THR A 62 -2.80 16.22 0.64
C THR A 62 -1.43 16.08 0.02
N MET A 63 -1.37 16.11 -1.31
CA MET A 63 -0.11 16.00 -2.05
C MET A 63 0.10 17.24 -2.91
N PRO A 64 1.09 18.08 -2.57
CA PRO A 64 1.47 19.19 -3.45
C PRO A 64 2.16 18.66 -4.72
N ASN A 65 2.32 19.54 -5.67
CA ASN A 65 2.98 19.20 -6.93
C ASN A 65 4.38 18.63 -6.68
N ASN A 66 4.74 17.62 -7.43
CA ASN A 66 6.03 16.93 -7.35
C ASN A 66 6.31 16.25 -6.00
N SER A 67 5.26 15.94 -5.25
CA SER A 67 5.40 15.19 -4.01
C SER A 67 5.14 13.70 -4.22
N THR A 68 5.62 12.91 -3.27
CA THR A 68 5.38 11.47 -3.22
C THR A 68 4.90 11.08 -1.84
N LYS A 69 4.19 9.96 -1.77
CA LYS A 69 3.68 9.42 -0.51
C LYS A 69 3.78 7.90 -0.54
N PHE A 70 4.42 7.34 0.49
CA PHE A 70 4.39 5.90 0.69
C PHE A 70 3.18 5.50 1.53
N ILE A 71 2.53 4.42 1.12
CA ILE A 71 1.46 3.80 1.89
C ILE A 71 1.87 2.36 2.14
N ASP A 72 2.09 2.00 3.40
CA ASP A 72 2.38 0.63 3.78
C ASP A 72 1.08 -0.13 3.98
N VAL A 73 1.00 -1.31 3.40
CA VAL A 73 -0.20 -2.13 3.39
C VAL A 73 0.14 -3.49 3.99
N PRO A 74 -0.59 -3.93 5.03
CA PRO A 74 -0.29 -5.23 5.65
C PRO A 74 -0.31 -6.36 4.66
N PRO A 75 0.46 -7.43 4.89
CA PRO A 75 0.41 -8.61 4.03
C PRO A 75 -1.02 -9.13 3.90
N GLY A 76 -1.42 -9.45 2.68
CA GLY A 76 -2.76 -9.95 2.40
C GLY A 76 -3.81 -8.87 2.20
N ALA A 77 -3.45 -7.61 2.34
CA ALA A 77 -4.37 -6.50 2.09
C ALA A 77 -4.00 -5.79 0.79
N ASP A 78 -4.96 -5.08 0.26
CA ASP A 78 -4.81 -4.25 -0.94
C ASP A 78 -5.16 -2.81 -0.59
N VAL A 79 -4.93 -1.91 -1.52
CA VAL A 79 -5.24 -0.51 -1.34
C VAL A 79 -6.04 0.01 -2.53
N CYS A 80 -7.09 0.79 -2.21
CA CYS A 80 -7.82 1.60 -3.18
C CYS A 80 -7.51 3.06 -2.88
N TRP A 81 -7.43 3.89 -3.89
CA TRP A 81 -7.33 5.33 -3.66
C TRP A 81 -8.11 6.09 -4.70
N ARG A 82 -8.51 7.28 -4.32
CA ARG A 82 -9.12 8.26 -5.21
C ARG A 82 -8.58 9.63 -4.90
N SER A 83 -8.71 10.53 -5.83
CA SER A 83 -8.13 11.86 -5.69
C SER A 83 -9.11 12.95 -6.06
N ASP A 84 -8.97 14.07 -5.38
CA ASP A 84 -9.64 15.32 -5.71
C ASP A 84 -8.56 16.29 -6.17
N ARG A 85 -8.56 16.59 -7.45
CA ARG A 85 -7.53 17.43 -8.08
C ARG A 85 -7.82 18.91 -7.97
N ASN A 86 -8.91 19.28 -7.34
CA ASN A 86 -9.30 20.67 -7.20
C ASN A 86 -9.87 20.93 -5.81
N PRO A 87 -9.04 20.74 -4.76
CA PRO A 87 -9.53 20.75 -3.38
C PRO A 87 -10.04 22.10 -2.90
N GLY A 88 -9.71 23.18 -3.59
CA GLY A 88 -10.22 24.50 -3.22
C GLY A 88 -11.67 24.74 -3.61
N ARG A 89 -12.32 23.79 -4.25
CA ARG A 89 -13.68 23.95 -4.75
C ARG A 89 -14.53 22.75 -4.40
N PRO A 90 -14.95 22.62 -3.15
CA PRO A 90 -15.78 21.47 -2.76
C PRO A 90 -17.06 21.43 -3.58
N ALA A 91 -17.27 20.32 -4.25
CA ALA A 91 -18.47 20.07 -5.04
C ALA A 91 -18.73 18.59 -5.11
N PRO A 92 -19.98 18.14 -5.18
CA PRO A 92 -20.28 16.73 -5.37
C PRO A 92 -19.63 16.22 -6.66
N GLY A 93 -19.16 14.99 -6.62
CA GLY A 93 -18.61 14.33 -7.80
C GLY A 93 -17.20 14.75 -8.21
N ARG A 94 -16.47 15.42 -7.33
CA ARG A 94 -15.11 15.85 -7.63
C ARG A 94 -14.07 14.76 -7.45
N TRP A 95 -14.40 13.74 -6.70
CA TRP A 95 -13.51 12.61 -6.50
C TRP A 95 -13.38 11.82 -7.80
N SER A 96 -12.17 11.41 -8.11
CA SER A 96 -11.91 10.51 -9.22
C SER A 96 -12.56 9.15 -8.95
N ARG A 97 -12.51 8.28 -9.94
CA ARG A 97 -12.81 6.87 -9.71
C ARG A 97 -11.80 6.30 -8.74
N TRP A 98 -12.18 5.21 -8.11
CA TRP A 98 -11.23 4.43 -7.32
C TRP A 98 -10.22 3.75 -8.23
N ASP A 99 -8.96 3.95 -7.93
CA ASP A 99 -7.87 3.12 -8.45
C ASP A 99 -7.54 2.05 -7.41
N ARG A 100 -6.90 1.00 -7.84
CA ARG A 100 -6.60 -0.12 -6.96
C ARG A 100 -5.24 -0.70 -7.28
N ALA A 101 -4.54 -1.15 -6.25
CA ALA A 101 -3.31 -1.91 -6.39
C ALA A 101 -3.40 -3.18 -5.54
N TYR A 102 -3.03 -4.30 -6.15
CA TYR A 102 -2.87 -5.58 -5.49
C TYR A 102 -1.40 -5.70 -5.14
N LEU A 103 -1.08 -5.50 -3.88
CA LEU A 103 0.31 -5.39 -3.47
C LEU A 103 0.89 -6.74 -3.11
N VAL A 104 2.11 -6.99 -3.58
CA VAL A 104 2.87 -8.17 -3.20
C VAL A 104 3.62 -7.83 -1.92
N PRO A 105 3.46 -8.65 -0.84
CA PRO A 105 4.19 -8.40 0.41
C PRO A 105 5.68 -8.24 0.18
N GLY A 106 6.27 -7.23 0.81
CA GLY A 106 7.68 -6.92 0.68
C GLY A 106 8.09 -6.19 -0.59
N LYS A 107 7.13 -5.87 -1.47
CA LYS A 107 7.42 -5.19 -2.73
C LYS A 107 6.82 -3.78 -2.75
N THR A 108 7.40 -2.93 -3.57
CA THR A 108 6.89 -1.58 -3.79
C THR A 108 6.32 -1.46 -5.19
N MET A 109 5.11 -0.90 -5.27
CA MET A 109 4.46 -0.58 -6.54
C MET A 109 4.33 0.94 -6.64
N SER A 110 4.58 1.49 -7.80
CA SER A 110 4.48 2.94 -8.03
C SER A 110 3.26 3.27 -8.87
N ALA A 111 2.61 4.38 -8.55
CA ALA A 111 1.49 4.89 -9.33
C ALA A 111 1.48 6.41 -9.30
N ASN A 112 0.98 7.01 -10.38
CA ASN A 112 0.81 8.45 -10.48
C ASN A 112 -0.65 8.82 -10.30
N LEU A 113 -0.88 9.97 -9.70
CA LEU A 113 -2.20 10.56 -9.59
C LEU A 113 -2.66 11.15 -10.91
#